data_b6a74049e00df4fb74cfd186956ec544
#
_entry.id   b6a74049e00df4fb74cfd186956ec544
#
_cell.length_a   1.000
_cell.length_b   1.000
_cell.length_c   1.000
_cell.angle_alpha   90.00
_cell.angle_beta   90.00
_cell.angle_gamma   90.00
#
_symmetry.space_group_name_H-M   'P 1'
#
loop_
_entity.id
_entity.type
_entity.pdbx_description
1 polymer ?
#
loop_
_entity_poly.entity_id
_entity_poly.type
_entity_poly.pdbx_seq_one_letter_code
_entity_poly.pdbx_strand_id
1 'polypeptide(L)'
;MSELSLIGLRKIFERGTPNQRLALDDIDLEVAKGDFVTILGSNGAGKSTLFNAILGKFPLDRGKVILDGEDITRKKDYKRALNIGCLYQDPLRGTAPNMTIEENLALAYTRQAHRSFFAVNRRDSAYFRELLKSLDLGLEDRLKTRMGLLSGGQRQAASLLMATIAEPKLLLLDEHTAALDPATAEKVLELTRRIVEERKLTCLMITHNMQFALELGNRTIVMDSGRIELDISGREREDMTVNKLLERFRESSGKTMDTDRILLQKGKGSSRE
;
A
#
# COMPACT_ATOMS: atom_id res chain seq x y z
N MET A 1 14.30 -5.41 14.97
CA MET A 1 14.81 -6.17 13.80
C MET A 1 14.11 -5.61 12.56
N SER A 2 14.85 -5.42 11.47
CA SER A 2 14.27 -4.92 10.21
C SER A 2 13.41 -6.01 9.56
N GLU A 3 12.18 -5.68 9.17
CA GLU A 3 11.31 -6.59 8.39
C GLU A 3 11.59 -6.45 6.90
N LEU A 4 11.84 -5.22 6.42
CA LEU A 4 12.20 -4.95 5.03
C LEU A 4 13.48 -4.12 5.00
N SER A 5 14.47 -4.54 4.21
CA SER A 5 15.66 -3.75 3.90
C SER A 5 15.81 -3.64 2.38
N LEU A 6 15.84 -2.42 1.90
CA LEU A 6 16.15 -2.07 0.51
C LEU A 6 17.56 -1.48 0.50
N ILE A 7 18.45 -2.01 -0.33
CA ILE A 7 19.86 -1.64 -0.35
C ILE A 7 20.25 -1.22 -1.76
N GLY A 8 20.50 0.07 -1.97
CA GLY A 8 21.00 0.65 -3.20
C GLY A 8 20.16 0.30 -4.42
N LEU A 9 18.80 0.35 -4.32
CA LEU A 9 17.94 -0.05 -5.42
C LEU A 9 18.05 0.93 -6.58
N ARG A 10 18.34 0.39 -7.78
CA ARG A 10 18.37 1.15 -9.02
C ARG A 10 17.57 0.48 -10.10
N LYS A 11 16.78 1.31 -10.84
CA LYS A 11 16.01 0.84 -11.98
C LYS A 11 15.95 1.89 -13.09
N ILE A 12 16.37 1.48 -14.27
CA ILE A 12 16.28 2.26 -15.51
C ILE A 12 15.38 1.51 -16.48
N PHE A 13 14.33 2.16 -16.95
CA PHE A 13 13.47 1.65 -18.02
C PHE A 13 13.97 2.15 -19.37
N GLU A 14 13.74 1.37 -20.42
CA GLU A 14 14.05 1.68 -21.84
C GLU A 14 15.48 2.14 -22.05
N ARG A 15 16.43 1.45 -21.41
CA ARG A 15 17.85 1.78 -21.44
C ARG A 15 18.40 1.86 -22.88
N GLY A 16 19.13 2.95 -23.17
CA GLY A 16 19.73 3.16 -24.48
C GLY A 16 18.76 3.65 -25.55
N THR A 17 17.54 4.01 -25.19
CA THR A 17 16.55 4.62 -26.09
C THR A 17 16.31 6.10 -25.72
N PRO A 18 15.71 6.91 -26.64
CA PRO A 18 15.30 8.28 -26.29
C PRO A 18 14.32 8.39 -25.13
N ASN A 19 13.60 7.31 -24.82
CA ASN A 19 12.62 7.24 -23.73
C ASN A 19 13.23 6.67 -22.42
N GLN A 20 14.55 6.60 -22.33
CA GLN A 20 15.22 6.11 -21.13
C GLN A 20 14.81 6.91 -19.91
N ARG A 21 14.37 6.19 -18.84
CA ARG A 21 13.95 6.80 -17.60
C ARG A 21 14.60 6.12 -16.41
N LEU A 22 15.33 6.88 -15.61
CA LEU A 22 15.79 6.47 -14.29
C LEU A 22 14.60 6.58 -13.33
N ALA A 23 14.08 5.46 -12.85
CA ALA A 23 12.87 5.39 -12.06
C ALA A 23 13.12 5.14 -10.57
N LEU A 24 14.23 4.47 -10.24
CA LEU A 24 14.78 4.36 -8.88
C LEU A 24 16.28 4.67 -8.96
N ASP A 25 16.74 5.53 -8.08
CA ASP A 25 18.13 6.00 -8.05
C ASP A 25 18.69 5.89 -6.64
N ASP A 26 19.34 4.75 -6.40
CA ASP A 26 20.08 4.43 -5.17
C ASP A 26 19.19 4.51 -3.90
N ILE A 27 18.06 3.79 -3.91
CA ILE A 27 17.13 3.76 -2.78
C ILE A 27 17.67 2.84 -1.69
N ASP A 28 17.93 3.43 -0.53
CA ASP A 28 18.16 2.75 0.73
C ASP A 28 17.00 3.00 1.68
N LEU A 29 16.43 1.93 2.25
CA LEU A 29 15.33 2.02 3.20
C LEU A 29 15.32 0.80 4.12
N GLU A 30 15.29 1.05 5.41
CA GLU A 30 15.02 0.02 6.41
C GLU A 30 13.67 0.27 7.08
N VAL A 31 12.85 -0.77 7.17
CA VAL A 31 11.54 -0.74 7.81
C VAL A 31 11.54 -1.76 8.93
N ALA A 32 11.29 -1.31 10.14
CA ALA A 32 11.23 -2.18 11.31
C ALA A 32 9.93 -2.99 11.31
N LYS A 33 9.94 -4.12 12.00
CA LYS A 33 8.75 -4.95 12.17
C LYS A 33 7.66 -4.17 12.92
N GLY A 34 6.47 -4.13 12.33
CA GLY A 34 5.33 -3.40 12.87
C GLY A 34 5.30 -1.92 12.51
N ASP A 35 6.28 -1.40 11.75
CA ASP A 35 6.19 -0.03 11.23
C ASP A 35 5.06 0.11 10.23
N PHE A 36 4.32 1.20 10.33
CA PHE A 36 3.39 1.65 9.32
C PHE A 36 3.95 2.92 8.66
N VAL A 37 4.56 2.73 7.50
CA VAL A 37 5.24 3.79 6.73
C VAL A 37 4.31 4.34 5.66
N THR A 38 4.10 5.65 5.64
CA THR A 38 3.39 6.34 4.57
C THR A 38 4.38 6.93 3.56
N ILE A 39 4.08 6.78 2.26
CA ILE A 39 4.96 7.23 1.17
C ILE A 39 4.22 8.27 0.33
N LEU A 40 4.76 9.48 0.33
CA LEU A 40 4.30 10.63 -0.44
C LEU A 40 5.23 10.90 -1.62
N GLY A 41 4.77 11.73 -2.54
CA GLY A 41 5.55 12.22 -3.67
C GLY A 41 4.67 12.53 -4.88
N SER A 42 5.19 13.31 -5.82
CA SER A 42 4.51 13.68 -7.05
C SER A 42 4.30 12.49 -7.99
N ASN A 43 3.49 12.68 -9.02
CA ASN A 43 3.37 11.70 -10.09
C ASN A 43 4.72 11.54 -10.79
N GLY A 44 5.14 10.28 -10.92
CA GLY A 44 6.45 10.00 -11.50
C GLY A 44 7.62 10.00 -10.53
N ALA A 45 7.42 10.27 -9.23
CA ALA A 45 8.45 10.23 -8.20
C ALA A 45 9.09 8.84 -7.97
N GLY A 46 8.52 7.76 -8.52
CA GLY A 46 9.06 6.41 -8.39
C GLY A 46 8.31 5.52 -7.39
N LYS A 47 7.26 6.00 -6.72
CA LYS A 47 6.51 5.27 -5.66
C LYS A 47 6.01 3.90 -6.12
N SER A 48 5.21 3.84 -7.17
CA SER A 48 4.69 2.56 -7.70
C SER A 48 5.78 1.69 -8.31
N THR A 49 6.89 2.31 -8.79
CA THR A 49 8.07 1.58 -9.23
C THR A 49 8.75 0.89 -8.04
N LEU A 50 8.85 1.57 -6.90
CA LEU A 50 9.37 1.00 -5.65
C LEU A 50 8.54 -0.20 -5.20
N PHE A 51 7.20 -0.08 -5.18
CA PHE A 51 6.31 -1.19 -4.84
C PHE A 51 6.48 -2.38 -5.81
N ASN A 52 6.53 -2.11 -7.11
CA ASN A 52 6.74 -3.14 -8.12
C ASN A 52 8.11 -3.81 -8.01
N ALA A 53 9.16 -3.08 -7.58
CA ALA A 53 10.48 -3.63 -7.28
C ALA A 53 10.42 -4.59 -6.09
N ILE A 54 9.74 -4.21 -4.99
CA ILE A 54 9.52 -5.06 -3.82
C ILE A 54 8.70 -6.30 -4.18
N LEU A 55 7.66 -6.15 -5.01
CA LEU A 55 6.82 -7.24 -5.50
C LEU A 55 7.53 -8.16 -6.53
N GLY A 56 8.67 -7.72 -7.11
CA GLY A 56 9.41 -8.50 -8.11
C GLY A 56 8.77 -8.52 -9.48
N LYS A 57 8.04 -7.47 -9.86
CA LYS A 57 7.38 -7.35 -11.18
C LYS A 57 8.35 -7.17 -12.33
N PHE A 58 9.58 -6.77 -12.04
CA PHE A 58 10.69 -6.64 -12.98
C PHE A 58 12.03 -6.87 -12.26
N PRO A 59 13.12 -7.20 -12.97
CA PRO A 59 14.45 -7.27 -12.39
C PRO A 59 14.99 -5.87 -12.10
N LEU A 60 15.70 -5.72 -10.97
CA LEU A 60 16.48 -4.53 -10.65
C LEU A 60 17.76 -4.49 -11.48
N ASP A 61 18.25 -3.28 -11.81
CA ASP A 61 19.54 -3.09 -12.42
C ASP A 61 20.68 -3.19 -11.39
N ARG A 62 20.39 -2.74 -10.15
CA ARG A 62 21.30 -2.83 -9.00
C ARG A 62 20.49 -2.88 -7.70
N GLY A 63 21.13 -3.36 -6.64
CA GLY A 63 20.60 -3.35 -5.28
C GLY A 63 19.99 -4.67 -4.85
N LYS A 64 19.49 -4.69 -3.61
CA LYS A 64 18.90 -5.87 -2.98
C LYS A 64 17.60 -5.55 -2.27
N VAL A 65 16.70 -6.51 -2.26
CA VAL A 65 15.47 -6.50 -1.46
C VAL A 65 15.55 -7.65 -0.47
N ILE A 66 15.59 -7.34 0.81
CA ILE A 66 15.66 -8.31 1.90
C ILE A 66 14.35 -8.21 2.69
N LEU A 67 13.65 -9.33 2.89
CA LEU A 67 12.42 -9.42 3.68
C LEU A 67 12.62 -10.44 4.79
N ASP A 68 12.45 -10.01 6.04
CA ASP A 68 12.63 -10.85 7.23
C ASP A 68 13.98 -11.62 7.19
N GLY A 69 15.06 -10.89 6.86
CA GLY A 69 16.41 -11.44 6.76
C GLY A 69 16.71 -12.27 5.50
N GLU A 70 15.72 -12.54 4.65
CA GLU A 70 15.89 -13.31 3.43
C GLU A 70 16.06 -12.41 2.20
N ASP A 71 17.13 -12.62 1.40
CA ASP A 71 17.30 -11.95 0.10
C ASP A 71 16.30 -12.49 -0.91
N ILE A 72 15.28 -11.67 -1.23
CA ILE A 72 14.23 -12.00 -2.19
C ILE A 72 14.46 -11.37 -3.56
N THR A 73 15.59 -10.69 -3.79
CA THR A 73 15.87 -9.89 -4.99
C THR A 73 15.62 -10.65 -6.30
N ARG A 74 15.99 -11.93 -6.34
CA ARG A 74 15.83 -12.81 -7.52
C ARG A 74 14.62 -13.74 -7.45
N LYS A 75 13.83 -13.69 -6.35
CA LYS A 75 12.62 -14.51 -6.25
C LYS A 75 11.55 -13.98 -7.21
N LYS A 76 10.88 -14.90 -7.89
CA LYS A 76 9.74 -14.60 -8.77
C LYS A 76 8.57 -14.02 -7.93
N ASP A 77 7.76 -13.17 -8.54
CA ASP A 77 6.64 -12.46 -7.92
C ASP A 77 5.67 -13.38 -7.16
N TYR A 78 5.29 -14.55 -7.73
CA TYR A 78 4.40 -15.49 -7.06
C TYR A 78 4.98 -16.08 -5.75
N LYS A 79 6.32 -16.21 -5.66
CA LYS A 79 6.99 -16.65 -4.43
C LYS A 79 7.00 -15.55 -3.37
N ARG A 80 7.16 -14.27 -3.81
CA ARG A 80 7.08 -13.13 -2.91
C ARG A 80 5.65 -12.92 -2.40
N ALA A 81 4.63 -13.19 -3.22
CA ALA A 81 3.23 -13.09 -2.86
C ALA A 81 2.80 -14.00 -1.69
N LEU A 82 3.60 -15.00 -1.33
CA LEU A 82 3.35 -15.80 -0.11
C LEU A 82 3.55 -14.98 1.17
N ASN A 83 4.48 -14.01 1.16
CA ASN A 83 4.86 -13.22 2.32
C ASN A 83 4.49 -11.74 2.21
N ILE A 84 4.06 -11.28 1.01
CA ILE A 84 3.71 -9.89 0.75
C ILE A 84 2.24 -9.81 0.35
N GLY A 85 1.44 -9.13 1.18
CA GLY A 85 0.09 -8.70 0.82
C GLY A 85 0.15 -7.44 -0.02
N CYS A 86 -0.68 -7.33 -1.06
CA CYS A 86 -0.71 -6.11 -1.87
C CYS A 86 -2.16 -5.72 -2.18
N LEU A 87 -2.45 -4.44 -1.99
CA LEU A 87 -3.70 -3.80 -2.37
C LEU A 87 -3.40 -2.73 -3.41
N TYR A 88 -4.02 -2.85 -4.57
CA TYR A 88 -3.78 -1.97 -5.72
C TYR A 88 -4.75 -0.79 -5.74
N GLN A 89 -4.39 0.26 -6.44
CA GLN A 89 -5.25 1.43 -6.68
C GLN A 89 -6.57 1.03 -7.35
N ASP A 90 -6.53 0.15 -8.36
CA ASP A 90 -7.72 -0.44 -8.95
C ASP A 90 -8.11 -1.70 -8.14
N PRO A 91 -9.27 -1.69 -7.44
CA PRO A 91 -9.72 -2.81 -6.63
C PRO A 91 -10.08 -4.06 -7.44
N LEU A 92 -10.19 -3.97 -8.77
CA LEU A 92 -10.34 -5.15 -9.64
C LEU A 92 -9.02 -5.91 -9.81
N ARG A 93 -7.88 -5.22 -9.68
CA ARG A 93 -6.58 -5.87 -9.69
C ARG A 93 -6.37 -6.61 -8.37
N GLY A 94 -6.10 -7.89 -8.44
CA GLY A 94 -5.93 -8.74 -7.24
C GLY A 94 -7.23 -9.44 -6.80
N THR A 95 -8.35 -9.23 -7.51
CA THR A 95 -9.60 -9.96 -7.30
C THR A 95 -10.03 -10.72 -8.56
N ALA A 96 -10.87 -11.73 -8.40
CA ALA A 96 -11.56 -12.42 -9.48
C ALA A 96 -13.02 -11.93 -9.50
N PRO A 97 -13.39 -10.91 -10.31
CA PRO A 97 -14.69 -10.23 -10.20
C PRO A 97 -15.88 -11.14 -10.52
N ASN A 98 -15.69 -12.17 -11.33
CA ASN A 98 -16.73 -13.15 -11.67
C ASN A 98 -16.92 -14.24 -10.61
N MET A 99 -15.98 -14.39 -9.69
CA MET A 99 -16.09 -15.31 -8.55
C MET A 99 -16.78 -14.64 -7.37
N THR A 100 -17.34 -15.44 -6.49
CA THR A 100 -18.00 -14.99 -5.25
C THR A 100 -16.97 -14.42 -4.27
N ILE A 101 -17.45 -13.70 -3.25
CA ILE A 101 -16.61 -13.21 -2.14
C ILE A 101 -15.89 -14.39 -1.46
N GLU A 102 -16.63 -15.46 -1.18
CA GLU A 102 -16.12 -16.66 -0.54
C GLU A 102 -15.00 -17.33 -1.36
N GLU A 103 -15.18 -17.45 -2.67
CA GLU A 103 -14.16 -18.02 -3.56
C GLU A 103 -12.91 -17.14 -3.63
N ASN A 104 -13.06 -15.82 -3.66
CA ASN A 104 -11.94 -14.89 -3.62
C ASN A 104 -11.17 -14.99 -2.30
N LEU A 105 -11.89 -15.05 -1.15
CA LEU A 105 -11.25 -15.25 0.16
C LEU A 105 -10.55 -16.60 0.26
N ALA A 106 -11.14 -17.66 -0.29
CA ALA A 106 -10.53 -18.98 -0.32
C ALA A 106 -9.20 -18.97 -1.11
N LEU A 107 -9.19 -18.34 -2.30
CA LEU A 107 -7.96 -18.16 -3.09
C LEU A 107 -6.88 -17.42 -2.30
N ALA A 108 -7.23 -16.35 -1.61
CA ALA A 108 -6.30 -15.60 -0.78
C ALA A 108 -5.79 -16.42 0.41
N TYR A 109 -6.65 -17.21 1.01
CA TYR A 109 -6.36 -18.03 2.18
C TYR A 109 -5.43 -19.20 1.89
N THR A 110 -5.43 -19.74 0.65
CA THR A 110 -4.48 -20.80 0.23
C THR A 110 -3.02 -20.37 0.22
N ARG A 111 -2.71 -19.06 0.34
CA ARG A 111 -1.33 -18.57 0.48
C ARG A 111 -0.69 -18.98 1.81
N GLN A 112 -1.47 -19.33 2.83
CA GLN A 112 -0.92 -19.91 4.06
C GLN A 112 -0.31 -21.28 3.78
N ALA A 113 0.88 -21.54 4.35
CA ALA A 113 1.56 -22.81 4.25
C ALA A 113 0.64 -23.96 4.71
N HIS A 114 0.65 -25.07 3.96
CA HIS A 114 -0.11 -26.30 4.24
C HIS A 114 -1.62 -26.27 4.00
N ARG A 115 -2.18 -25.25 3.35
CA ARG A 115 -3.59 -25.31 2.96
C ARG A 115 -3.73 -25.80 1.52
N SER A 116 -4.59 -26.84 1.38
CA SER A 116 -4.91 -27.41 0.08
C SER A 116 -5.96 -26.57 -0.65
N PHE A 117 -5.86 -26.51 -1.96
CA PHE A 117 -6.82 -25.81 -2.84
C PHE A 117 -8.19 -26.52 -2.93
N PHE A 118 -8.37 -27.64 -2.24
CA PHE A 118 -9.58 -28.46 -2.37
C PHE A 118 -10.71 -27.95 -1.48
N ALA A 119 -11.70 -27.42 -2.15
CA ALA A 119 -13.06 -27.09 -1.69
C ALA A 119 -13.18 -26.29 -0.38
N VAL A 120 -13.76 -25.10 -0.49
CA VAL A 120 -14.25 -24.34 0.66
C VAL A 120 -15.20 -25.23 1.45
N ASN A 121 -14.84 -25.57 2.67
CA ASN A 121 -15.69 -26.34 3.56
C ASN A 121 -16.54 -25.44 4.46
N ARG A 122 -17.51 -26.02 5.18
CA ARG A 122 -18.39 -25.25 6.07
C ARG A 122 -17.64 -24.45 7.17
N ARG A 123 -16.47 -24.94 7.62
CA ARG A 123 -15.65 -24.24 8.62
C ARG A 123 -14.99 -23.02 8.02
N ASP A 124 -14.48 -23.13 6.77
CA ASP A 124 -13.90 -21.99 6.06
C ASP A 124 -14.97 -20.91 5.80
N SER A 125 -16.17 -21.30 5.39
CA SER A 125 -17.29 -20.36 5.19
C SER A 125 -17.68 -19.64 6.49
N ALA A 126 -17.70 -20.34 7.62
CA ALA A 126 -17.98 -19.73 8.92
C ALA A 126 -16.86 -18.75 9.32
N TYR A 127 -15.61 -19.14 9.13
CA TYR A 127 -14.43 -18.27 9.36
C TYR A 127 -14.48 -17.02 8.50
N PHE A 128 -14.75 -17.15 7.21
CA PHE A 128 -14.86 -16.00 6.29
C PHE A 128 -16.01 -15.07 6.68
N ARG A 129 -17.13 -15.62 7.17
CA ARG A 129 -18.26 -14.83 7.65
C ARG A 129 -17.86 -13.97 8.85
N GLU A 130 -17.17 -14.52 9.83
CA GLU A 130 -16.69 -13.76 10.98
C GLU A 130 -15.70 -12.68 10.61
N LEU A 131 -14.78 -12.98 9.66
CA LEU A 131 -13.86 -11.98 9.15
C LEU A 131 -14.58 -10.83 8.41
N LEU A 132 -15.59 -11.15 7.60
CA LEU A 132 -16.38 -10.13 6.89
C LEU A 132 -17.23 -9.30 7.84
N LYS A 133 -17.77 -9.91 8.91
CA LYS A 133 -18.52 -9.22 9.95
C LYS A 133 -17.66 -8.14 10.63
N SER A 134 -16.38 -8.40 10.85
CA SER A 134 -15.45 -7.40 11.42
C SER A 134 -15.28 -6.15 10.56
N LEU A 135 -15.66 -6.18 9.28
CA LEU A 135 -15.61 -5.03 8.38
C LEU A 135 -16.78 -4.05 8.59
N ASP A 136 -17.87 -4.49 9.20
CA ASP A 136 -19.10 -3.71 9.43
C ASP A 136 -19.69 -3.09 8.14
N LEU A 137 -19.75 -3.91 7.07
CA LEU A 137 -20.22 -3.51 5.73
C LEU A 137 -21.36 -4.39 5.19
N GLY A 138 -21.92 -5.29 6.03
CA GLY A 138 -22.98 -6.22 5.65
C GLY A 138 -22.55 -7.25 4.60
N LEU A 139 -21.25 -7.59 4.56
CA LEU A 139 -20.70 -8.56 3.61
C LEU A 139 -20.78 -10.00 4.13
N GLU A 140 -20.96 -10.20 5.41
CA GLU A 140 -21.07 -11.50 6.09
C GLU A 140 -22.25 -12.34 5.59
N ASP A 141 -23.34 -11.69 5.17
CA ASP A 141 -24.51 -12.35 4.59
C ASP A 141 -24.47 -12.47 3.05
N ARG A 142 -23.41 -11.95 2.44
CA ARG A 142 -23.26 -11.86 0.99
C ARG A 142 -22.12 -12.72 0.42
N LEU A 143 -21.68 -13.75 1.14
CA LEU A 143 -20.58 -14.64 0.74
C LEU A 143 -20.70 -15.18 -0.69
N LYS A 144 -21.92 -15.46 -1.15
CA LYS A 144 -22.21 -15.97 -2.51
C LYS A 144 -22.41 -14.88 -3.55
N THR A 145 -22.32 -13.60 -3.18
CA THR A 145 -22.35 -12.49 -4.13
C THR A 145 -21.03 -12.43 -4.90
N ARG A 146 -21.08 -12.18 -6.22
CA ARG A 146 -19.88 -11.98 -7.03
C ARG A 146 -19.14 -10.71 -6.61
N MET A 147 -17.83 -10.78 -6.54
CA MET A 147 -16.96 -9.68 -6.14
C MET A 147 -17.18 -8.42 -7.00
N GLY A 148 -17.43 -8.61 -8.31
CA GLY A 148 -17.69 -7.52 -9.25
C GLY A 148 -18.97 -6.73 -9.00
N LEU A 149 -19.93 -7.28 -8.23
CA LEU A 149 -21.21 -6.63 -7.89
C LEU A 149 -21.15 -5.79 -6.61
N LEU A 150 -20.01 -5.77 -5.93
CA LEU A 150 -19.81 -4.95 -4.74
C LEU A 150 -19.62 -3.47 -5.10
N SER A 151 -20.02 -2.57 -4.19
CA SER A 151 -19.62 -1.16 -4.29
C SER A 151 -18.10 -1.01 -4.21
N GLY A 152 -17.56 0.14 -4.66
CA GLY A 152 -16.12 0.42 -4.60
C GLY A 152 -15.54 0.19 -3.20
N GLY A 153 -16.15 0.77 -2.18
CA GLY A 153 -15.70 0.64 -0.78
C GLY A 153 -15.82 -0.79 -0.25
N GLN A 154 -16.94 -1.48 -0.52
CA GLN A 154 -17.11 -2.88 -0.13
C GLN A 154 -16.06 -3.78 -0.78
N ARG A 155 -15.77 -3.56 -2.06
CA ARG A 155 -14.74 -4.32 -2.78
C ARG A 155 -13.35 -4.04 -2.22
N GLN A 156 -13.07 -2.76 -1.90
CA GLN A 156 -11.79 -2.38 -1.34
C GLN A 156 -11.57 -3.01 0.05
N ALA A 157 -12.58 -2.99 0.92
CA ALA A 157 -12.53 -3.63 2.22
C ALA A 157 -12.36 -5.16 2.11
N ALA A 158 -13.09 -5.81 1.21
CA ALA A 158 -12.91 -7.24 0.93
C ALA A 158 -11.50 -7.54 0.40
N SER A 159 -10.95 -6.69 -0.49
CA SER A 159 -9.59 -6.84 -1.02
C SER A 159 -8.52 -6.65 0.06
N LEU A 160 -8.73 -5.73 1.00
CA LEU A 160 -7.86 -5.55 2.17
C LEU A 160 -7.85 -6.81 3.04
N LEU A 161 -9.03 -7.40 3.28
CA LEU A 161 -9.13 -8.66 4.00
C LEU A 161 -8.37 -9.79 3.26
N MET A 162 -8.54 -9.89 1.93
CA MET A 162 -7.79 -10.85 1.11
C MET A 162 -6.28 -10.64 1.18
N ALA A 163 -5.82 -9.40 1.20
CA ALA A 163 -4.39 -9.08 1.31
C ALA A 163 -3.80 -9.49 2.67
N THR A 164 -4.63 -9.51 3.74
CA THR A 164 -4.19 -9.71 5.12
C THR A 164 -4.57 -11.08 5.71
N ILE A 165 -5.48 -11.84 5.10
CA ILE A 165 -6.00 -13.11 5.62
C ILE A 165 -4.90 -14.18 5.79
N ALA A 166 -3.85 -14.12 4.97
CA ALA A 166 -2.72 -15.04 5.02
C ALA A 166 -1.59 -14.56 5.95
N GLU A 167 -1.83 -13.50 6.75
CA GLU A 167 -0.87 -12.93 7.69
C GLU A 167 0.49 -12.62 7.04
N PRO A 168 0.52 -11.72 6.03
CA PRO A 168 1.76 -11.42 5.33
C PRO A 168 2.77 -10.75 6.26
N LYS A 169 4.06 -10.91 5.98
CA LYS A 169 5.14 -10.20 6.66
C LYS A 169 5.17 -8.72 6.31
N LEU A 170 4.75 -8.39 5.09
CA LEU A 170 4.69 -7.02 4.58
C LEU A 170 3.38 -6.78 3.85
N LEU A 171 2.70 -5.67 4.17
CA LEU A 171 1.51 -5.20 3.47
C LEU A 171 1.86 -3.96 2.65
N LEU A 172 1.55 -3.99 1.35
CA LEU A 172 1.72 -2.86 0.43
C LEU A 172 0.36 -2.33 0.02
N LEU A 173 0.11 -1.05 0.24
CA LEU A 173 -1.15 -0.36 -0.08
C LEU A 173 -0.87 0.75 -1.09
N ASP A 174 -1.27 0.55 -2.35
CA ASP A 174 -1.01 1.52 -3.43
C ASP A 174 -2.26 2.35 -3.71
N GLU A 175 -2.33 3.57 -3.12
CA GLU A 175 -3.41 4.56 -3.34
C GLU A 175 -4.83 3.97 -3.25
N HIS A 176 -5.01 3.03 -2.37
CA HIS A 176 -6.17 2.16 -2.31
C HIS A 176 -7.52 2.83 -2.01
N THR A 177 -7.53 4.13 -1.73
CA THR A 177 -8.74 4.92 -1.49
C THR A 177 -8.97 6.02 -2.55
N ALA A 178 -8.07 6.17 -3.52
CA ALA A 178 -8.11 7.28 -4.47
C ALA A 178 -9.37 7.30 -5.38
N ALA A 179 -9.97 6.13 -5.64
CA ALA A 179 -11.15 6.00 -6.49
C ALA A 179 -12.49 6.01 -5.71
N LEU A 180 -12.45 6.27 -4.39
CA LEU A 180 -13.62 6.27 -3.51
C LEU A 180 -14.09 7.71 -3.23
N ASP A 181 -15.38 7.85 -2.93
CA ASP A 181 -15.88 9.10 -2.37
C ASP A 181 -15.28 9.35 -0.97
N PRO A 182 -15.22 10.61 -0.50
CA PRO A 182 -14.52 10.97 0.73
C PRO A 182 -14.99 10.18 1.96
N ALA A 183 -16.30 10.02 2.15
CA ALA A 183 -16.85 9.32 3.32
C ALA A 183 -16.53 7.83 3.31
N THR A 184 -16.55 7.21 2.14
CA THR A 184 -16.15 5.80 1.97
C THR A 184 -14.64 5.65 2.14
N ALA A 185 -13.84 6.59 1.64
CA ALA A 185 -12.39 6.58 1.79
C ALA A 185 -11.98 6.62 3.28
N GLU A 186 -12.58 7.50 4.08
CA GLU A 186 -12.34 7.58 5.53
C GLU A 186 -12.64 6.26 6.24
N LYS A 187 -13.77 5.62 5.93
CA LYS A 187 -14.13 4.31 6.50
C LYS A 187 -13.12 3.23 6.14
N VAL A 188 -12.66 3.19 4.89
CA VAL A 188 -11.66 2.21 4.44
C VAL A 188 -10.30 2.47 5.09
N LEU A 189 -9.90 3.73 5.28
CA LEU A 189 -8.66 4.10 5.98
C LEU A 189 -8.72 3.71 7.46
N GLU A 190 -9.83 3.98 8.14
CA GLU A 190 -10.03 3.57 9.54
C GLU A 190 -9.97 2.04 9.69
N LEU A 191 -10.61 1.32 8.76
CA LEU A 191 -10.53 -0.14 8.70
C LEU A 191 -9.08 -0.61 8.47
N THR A 192 -8.35 0.07 7.57
CA THR A 192 -6.93 -0.21 7.29
C THR A 192 -6.09 -0.04 8.56
N ARG A 193 -6.25 1.10 9.25
CA ARG A 193 -5.57 1.39 10.50
C ARG A 193 -5.82 0.30 11.52
N ARG A 194 -7.09 -0.03 11.78
CA ARG A 194 -7.49 -1.06 12.74
C ARG A 194 -6.85 -2.42 12.42
N ILE A 195 -6.91 -2.88 11.17
CA ILE A 195 -6.35 -4.19 10.79
C ILE A 195 -4.83 -4.20 10.95
N VAL A 196 -4.12 -3.13 10.55
CA VAL A 196 -2.66 -3.04 10.67
C VAL A 196 -2.24 -3.04 12.15
N GLU A 197 -2.91 -2.26 13.00
CA GLU A 197 -2.61 -2.16 14.44
C GLU A 197 -2.93 -3.45 15.19
N GLU A 198 -4.14 -4.01 15.03
CA GLU A 198 -4.56 -5.24 15.71
C GLU A 198 -3.68 -6.44 15.36
N ARG A 199 -3.26 -6.55 14.11
CA ARG A 199 -2.42 -7.65 13.62
C ARG A 199 -0.93 -7.35 13.66
N LYS A 200 -0.54 -6.14 14.09
CA LYS A 200 0.86 -5.65 14.13
C LYS A 200 1.59 -5.87 12.80
N LEU A 201 0.93 -5.58 11.69
CA LEU A 201 1.48 -5.76 10.36
C LEU A 201 2.52 -4.68 10.07
N THR A 202 3.61 -5.06 9.41
CA THR A 202 4.50 -4.09 8.78
C THR A 202 3.86 -3.62 7.49
N CYS A 203 3.65 -2.32 7.33
CA CYS A 203 2.87 -1.75 6.24
C CYS A 203 3.60 -0.59 5.56
N LEU A 204 3.60 -0.59 4.22
CA LEU A 204 3.95 0.58 3.42
C LEU A 204 2.70 1.03 2.66
N MET A 205 2.33 2.30 2.76
CA MET A 205 1.16 2.87 2.10
C MET A 205 1.54 4.07 1.24
N ILE A 206 1.32 3.97 -0.07
CA ILE A 206 1.39 5.12 -0.97
C ILE A 206 0.07 5.89 -0.88
N THR A 207 0.16 7.19 -0.73
CA THR A 207 -0.98 8.11 -0.77
C THR A 207 -0.60 9.45 -1.37
N HIS A 208 -1.56 10.14 -1.97
CA HIS A 208 -1.41 11.55 -2.39
C HIS A 208 -1.97 12.52 -1.35
N ASN A 209 -2.69 12.03 -0.36
CA ASN A 209 -3.27 12.86 0.69
C ASN A 209 -2.28 13.01 1.84
N MET A 210 -1.69 14.20 1.99
CA MET A 210 -0.70 14.51 3.02
C MET A 210 -1.29 14.43 4.42
N GLN A 211 -2.55 14.80 4.59
CA GLN A 211 -3.21 14.71 5.89
C GLN A 211 -3.33 13.26 6.32
N PHE A 212 -3.84 12.39 5.47
CA PHE A 212 -3.89 10.94 5.76
C PHE A 212 -2.50 10.33 5.96
N ALA A 213 -1.50 10.80 5.21
CA ALA A 213 -0.13 10.35 5.43
C ALA A 213 0.40 10.73 6.81
N LEU A 214 -0.01 11.88 7.36
CA LEU A 214 0.36 12.34 8.69
C LEU A 214 -0.54 11.78 9.81
N GLU A 215 -1.75 11.37 9.54
CA GLU A 215 -2.67 10.75 10.51
C GLU A 215 -2.44 9.25 10.68
N LEU A 216 -1.98 8.58 9.60
CA LEU A 216 -1.76 7.15 9.57
C LEU A 216 -0.27 6.80 9.72
N GLY A 217 -0.01 5.72 10.42
CA GLY A 217 1.34 5.20 10.59
C GLY A 217 2.23 6.02 11.53
N ASN A 218 3.44 5.55 11.69
CA ASN A 218 4.46 6.10 12.61
C ASN A 218 5.68 6.70 11.89
N ARG A 219 5.73 6.62 10.54
CA ARG A 219 6.82 7.14 9.71
C ARG A 219 6.29 7.62 8.36
N THR A 220 6.83 8.73 7.87
CA THR A 220 6.45 9.30 6.57
C THR A 220 7.69 9.50 5.72
N ILE A 221 7.66 8.97 4.50
CA ILE A 221 8.70 9.11 3.49
C ILE A 221 8.16 9.98 2.36
N VAL A 222 9.00 10.89 1.85
CA VAL A 222 8.69 11.67 0.66
C VAL A 222 9.68 11.31 -0.44
N MET A 223 9.16 10.88 -1.58
CA MET A 223 9.95 10.54 -2.77
C MET A 223 9.84 11.62 -3.83
N ASP A 224 10.97 11.92 -4.47
CA ASP A 224 11.04 12.71 -5.71
C ASP A 224 12.10 12.14 -6.66
N SER A 225 11.81 12.16 -7.96
CA SER A 225 12.76 11.80 -9.02
C SER A 225 13.50 10.46 -8.80
N GLY A 226 12.83 9.48 -8.20
CA GLY A 226 13.36 8.15 -7.93
C GLY A 226 14.20 8.04 -6.67
N ARG A 227 14.25 9.05 -5.81
CA ARG A 227 15.00 9.10 -4.55
C ARG A 227 14.09 9.30 -3.34
N ILE A 228 14.57 8.95 -2.17
CA ILE A 228 13.96 9.36 -0.91
C ILE A 228 14.56 10.72 -0.54
N GLU A 229 13.72 11.75 -0.53
CA GLU A 229 14.12 13.12 -0.20
C GLU A 229 13.93 13.43 1.29
N LEU A 230 12.87 12.89 1.90
CA LEU A 230 12.61 13.03 3.33
C LEU A 230 12.23 11.67 3.93
N ASP A 231 12.67 11.46 5.15
CA ASP A 231 12.35 10.31 5.98
C ASP A 231 12.11 10.78 7.42
N ILE A 232 10.85 10.83 7.82
CA ILE A 232 10.39 11.49 9.04
C ILE A 232 9.76 10.46 9.97
N SER A 233 10.27 10.34 11.20
CA SER A 233 9.79 9.39 12.20
C SER A 233 9.91 9.94 13.63
N GLY A 234 9.33 9.23 14.62
CA GLY A 234 9.39 9.58 16.03
C GLY A 234 8.83 10.98 16.33
N ARG A 235 9.47 11.72 17.26
CA ARG A 235 8.99 13.03 17.71
C ARG A 235 8.84 14.04 16.58
N GLU A 236 9.75 14.03 15.61
CA GLU A 236 9.66 14.91 14.44
C GLU A 236 8.37 14.66 13.65
N ARG A 237 7.94 13.39 13.56
CA ARG A 237 6.72 13.00 12.90
C ARG A 237 5.46 13.38 13.67
N GLU A 238 5.49 13.29 15.01
CA GLU A 238 4.37 13.66 15.89
C GLU A 238 4.05 15.15 15.79
N ASP A 239 5.08 16.01 15.67
CA ASP A 239 4.94 17.46 15.56
C ASP A 239 4.76 17.96 14.11
N MET A 240 4.71 17.05 13.14
CA MET A 240 4.65 17.39 11.72
C MET A 240 3.24 17.81 11.32
N THR A 241 3.15 18.94 10.64
CA THR A 241 1.93 19.41 9.97
C THR A 241 2.13 19.40 8.46
N VAL A 242 1.03 19.46 7.70
CA VAL A 242 1.10 19.52 6.23
C VAL A 242 1.97 20.70 5.77
N ASN A 243 1.83 21.88 6.39
CA ASN A 243 2.63 23.06 6.03
C ASN A 243 4.12 22.84 6.29
N LYS A 244 4.48 22.32 7.47
CA LYS A 244 5.88 22.01 7.80
C LYS A 244 6.47 20.97 6.83
N LEU A 245 5.68 19.96 6.45
CA LEU A 245 6.11 18.94 5.50
C LEU A 245 6.41 19.54 4.12
N LEU A 246 5.55 20.46 3.65
CA LEU A 246 5.75 21.17 2.39
C LEU A 246 6.99 22.08 2.43
N GLU A 247 7.21 22.81 3.52
CA GLU A 247 8.41 23.62 3.71
C GLU A 247 9.68 22.77 3.67
N ARG A 248 9.72 21.68 4.44
CA ARG A 248 10.84 20.73 4.45
C ARG A 248 11.12 20.16 3.07
N PHE A 249 10.08 19.79 2.35
CA PHE A 249 10.24 19.27 0.99
C PHE A 249 10.81 20.31 0.02
N ARG A 250 10.36 21.60 0.12
CA ARG A 250 10.93 22.69 -0.67
C ARG A 250 12.41 22.94 -0.35
N GLU A 251 12.78 22.91 0.92
CA GLU A 251 14.18 23.05 1.35
C GLU A 251 15.07 21.94 0.84
N SER A 252 14.60 20.69 0.88
CA SER A 252 15.37 19.52 0.45
C SER A 252 15.47 19.41 -1.08
N SER A 253 14.36 19.52 -1.79
CA SER A 253 14.30 19.25 -3.24
C SER A 253 14.48 20.50 -4.13
N GLY A 254 14.33 21.69 -3.55
CA GLY A 254 14.25 22.96 -4.32
C GLY A 254 12.99 23.07 -5.20
N LYS A 255 12.01 22.17 -5.03
CA LYS A 255 10.78 22.08 -5.83
C LYS A 255 9.54 22.22 -4.95
N THR A 256 8.42 22.54 -5.58
CA THR A 256 7.09 22.50 -4.95
C THR A 256 6.39 21.20 -5.32
N MET A 257 5.68 20.58 -4.37
CA MET A 257 4.85 19.41 -4.68
C MET A 257 3.63 19.84 -5.53
N ASP A 258 3.26 19.03 -6.53
CA ASP A 258 2.08 19.30 -7.37
C ASP A 258 0.77 19.43 -6.55
N THR A 259 0.71 18.80 -5.39
CA THR A 259 -0.40 18.89 -4.43
C THR A 259 -0.55 20.29 -3.80
N ASP A 260 0.51 21.11 -3.79
CA ASP A 260 0.46 22.52 -3.32
C ASP A 260 -0.59 23.34 -4.09
N ARG A 261 -0.75 23.08 -5.39
CA ARG A 261 -1.75 23.78 -6.22
C ARG A 261 -3.18 23.51 -5.79
N ILE A 262 -3.47 22.30 -5.30
CA ILE A 262 -4.82 21.88 -4.87
C ILE A 262 -5.16 22.47 -3.48
N LEU A 263 -4.20 22.53 -2.57
CA LEU A 263 -4.39 23.12 -1.23
C LEU A 263 -4.51 24.65 -1.30
N LEU A 264 -3.72 25.30 -2.15
CA LEU A 264 -3.78 26.75 -2.35
C LEU A 264 -5.07 27.21 -3.06
N GLN A 265 -5.73 26.36 -3.85
CA GLN A 265 -7.03 26.65 -4.44
C GLN A 265 -8.18 26.56 -3.44
N LYS A 266 -8.13 25.64 -2.46
CA LYS A 266 -9.14 25.56 -1.39
C LYS A 266 -9.04 26.69 -0.37
N GLY A 267 -7.84 27.24 -0.12
CA GLY A 267 -7.65 28.39 0.78
C GLY A 267 -8.13 29.74 0.23
N LYS A 268 -8.35 29.87 -1.08
CA LYS A 268 -8.87 31.11 -1.71
C LYS A 268 -10.39 31.15 -1.85
N GLY A 269 -11.10 30.05 -1.54
CA GLY A 269 -12.56 29.96 -1.64
C GLY A 269 -13.34 30.31 -0.38
N SER A 270 -12.70 30.55 0.78
CA SER A 270 -13.41 30.84 2.05
C SER A 270 -13.31 32.29 2.55
N SER A 271 -12.89 33.24 1.69
CA SER A 271 -12.82 34.66 2.02
C SER A 271 -13.68 35.50 1.08
N ARG A 272 -14.90 35.06 0.84
CA ARG A 272 -15.96 35.90 0.26
C ARG A 272 -17.29 35.38 0.80
N GLU A 273 -17.67 35.94 1.92
CA GLU A 273 -19.00 36.46 2.26
C GLU A 273 -18.94 37.09 3.66
#